data_953fd51b5c7993db70c4fc78036e92c1
#
_entry.id   953fd51b5c7993db70c4fc78036e92c1
#
_cell.length_a   1.000
_cell.length_b   1.000
_cell.length_c   1.000
_cell.angle_alpha   90.00
_cell.angle_beta   90.00
_cell.angle_gamma   90.00
#
_symmetry.space_group_name_H-M   'P 1'
#
loop_
_entity.id
_entity.type
_entity.pdbx_description
1 polymer ?
#
loop_
_entity_poly.entity_id
_entity_poly.type
_entity_poly.pdbx_seq_one_letter_code
_entity_poly.pdbx_strand_id
1 'polypeptide(L)'
;MTSTPQSSDLGMPRSGLADVPGLAADATKQTKKDFTSDQEVRWCPGCGDYAVLAAVQGFLPDLGLRRENIVFVSGIGCSSRFPYYLDTYGMHSIHGRAPSIATGLATSRPDLSVWVVTGDGDALSIGGNHLIHALRRNVNITILLFNNKIYGLTKGQYSPTSDPGTITKSSPAGSIDTPFNPVSLALGAEASFVARTRDSARAHLT
;
A
#
# COMPACT_ATOMS: atom_id res chain seq x y z
N MET A 1 22.73 32.31 2.49
CA MET A 1 22.31 31.86 1.16
C MET A 1 21.40 30.65 1.39
N THR A 2 20.11 30.85 1.36
CA THR A 2 19.12 29.77 1.54
C THR A 2 18.94 29.09 0.20
N SER A 3 19.39 27.85 0.09
CA SER A 3 19.15 27.01 -1.09
C SER A 3 17.66 26.76 -1.22
N THR A 4 17.06 27.17 -2.31
CA THR A 4 15.70 26.83 -2.70
C THR A 4 15.57 25.32 -2.81
N PRO A 5 14.58 24.67 -2.18
CA PRO A 5 14.36 23.23 -2.37
C PRO A 5 14.12 22.95 -3.86
N GLN A 6 14.87 22.03 -4.43
CA GLN A 6 14.63 21.59 -5.82
C GLN A 6 13.31 20.84 -5.87
N SER A 7 12.59 21.01 -6.97
CA SER A 7 11.26 20.44 -7.25
C SER A 7 11.14 18.90 -7.25
N SER A 8 12.22 18.19 -6.95
CA SER A 8 12.28 16.75 -6.76
C SER A 8 11.82 16.26 -5.37
N ASP A 9 11.55 17.18 -4.43
CA ASP A 9 11.14 16.85 -3.05
C ASP A 9 9.61 16.68 -2.87
N LEU A 10 8.86 16.57 -3.95
CA LEU A 10 7.41 16.40 -3.93
C LEU A 10 6.99 14.94 -3.63
N GLY A 11 7.52 14.31 -2.58
CA GLY A 11 6.96 13.07 -2.02
C GLY A 11 6.94 11.84 -2.94
N MET A 12 7.53 11.92 -4.11
CA MET A 12 7.70 10.76 -5.00
C MET A 12 8.81 9.86 -4.43
N PRO A 13 8.66 8.53 -4.45
CA PRO A 13 9.75 7.64 -4.09
C PRO A 13 10.97 8.03 -4.92
N ARG A 14 12.08 8.36 -4.27
CA ARG A 14 13.32 8.66 -4.98
C ARG A 14 13.75 7.40 -5.72
N SER A 15 13.55 7.37 -7.03
CA SER A 15 14.04 6.29 -7.88
C SER A 15 15.51 6.56 -8.20
N GLY A 16 16.40 5.88 -7.50
CA GLY A 16 17.81 5.91 -7.83
C GLY A 16 18.72 5.60 -6.62
N LEU A 17 19.77 4.85 -6.88
CA LEU A 17 20.77 4.47 -5.88
C LEU A 17 21.69 5.64 -5.45
N ALA A 18 21.69 6.74 -6.20
CA ALA A 18 22.63 7.85 -6.02
C ALA A 18 22.45 8.62 -4.71
N ASP A 19 21.26 8.56 -4.11
CA ASP A 19 20.92 9.35 -2.92
C ASP A 19 20.84 8.52 -1.63
N VAL A 20 21.15 7.22 -1.67
CA VAL A 20 21.14 6.36 -0.48
C VAL A 20 22.57 6.27 0.08
N PRO A 21 22.84 6.85 1.27
CA PRO A 21 24.18 6.78 1.84
C PRO A 21 24.65 5.34 2.03
N GLY A 22 25.83 5.00 1.48
CA GLY A 22 26.46 3.68 1.66
C GLY A 22 26.09 2.63 0.61
N LEU A 23 25.34 2.96 -0.43
CA LEU A 23 25.16 2.08 -1.59
C LEU A 23 26.32 2.25 -2.57
N ALA A 24 27.15 1.22 -2.63
CA ALA A 24 28.18 1.12 -3.67
C ALA A 24 27.52 0.95 -5.05
N ALA A 25 28.16 1.50 -6.10
CA ALA A 25 27.74 1.42 -7.49
C ALA A 25 27.66 -0.02 -8.08
N ASP A 26 28.02 -1.03 -7.32
CA ASP A 26 28.01 -2.45 -7.68
C ASP A 26 26.70 -3.18 -7.33
N ALA A 27 25.57 -2.51 -7.38
CA ALA A 27 24.29 -3.20 -7.21
C ALA A 27 24.13 -4.22 -8.34
N THR A 28 24.28 -5.48 -8.03
CA THR A 28 23.92 -6.60 -8.90
C THR A 28 22.51 -6.34 -9.42
N LYS A 29 22.33 -6.46 -10.74
CA LYS A 29 21.02 -6.24 -11.38
C LYS A 29 19.99 -7.16 -10.72
N GLN A 30 19.13 -6.59 -9.93
CA GLN A 30 18.05 -7.31 -9.25
C GLN A 30 16.98 -7.74 -10.27
N THR A 31 16.31 -8.83 -9.97
CA THR A 31 15.24 -9.42 -10.76
C THR A 31 13.98 -9.58 -9.91
N LYS A 32 12.85 -9.86 -10.55
CA LYS A 32 11.61 -10.20 -9.84
C LYS A 32 11.80 -11.28 -8.77
N LYS A 33 12.67 -12.26 -9.02
CA LYS A 33 12.93 -13.38 -8.10
C LYS A 33 13.56 -12.91 -6.79
N ASP A 34 14.37 -11.86 -6.82
CA ASP A 34 15.02 -11.31 -5.63
C ASP A 34 14.04 -10.63 -4.67
N PHE A 35 12.83 -10.31 -5.15
CA PHE A 35 11.73 -9.74 -4.37
C PHE A 35 10.62 -10.73 -4.07
N THR A 36 10.79 -12.01 -4.40
CA THR A 36 9.80 -13.06 -4.17
C THR A 36 10.22 -13.90 -2.98
N SER A 37 9.41 -13.93 -1.93
CA SER A 37 9.66 -14.77 -0.76
C SER A 37 9.44 -16.25 -1.06
N ASP A 38 9.88 -17.12 -0.15
CA ASP A 38 9.67 -18.57 -0.19
C ASP A 38 8.29 -19.00 0.32
N GLN A 39 7.45 -18.03 0.74
CA GLN A 39 6.16 -18.31 1.35
C GLN A 39 5.09 -18.64 0.31
N GLU A 40 4.31 -19.68 0.58
CA GLU A 40 3.15 -20.02 -0.21
C GLU A 40 2.06 -18.93 -0.11
N VAL A 41 1.62 -18.43 -1.27
CA VAL A 41 0.56 -17.43 -1.32
C VAL A 41 -0.80 -18.06 -1.03
N ARG A 42 -1.49 -17.59 0.01
CA ARG A 42 -2.73 -18.18 0.55
C ARG A 42 -3.95 -17.27 0.41
N TRP A 43 -4.10 -16.67 -0.75
CA TRP A 43 -5.36 -15.99 -1.12
C TRP A 43 -6.32 -16.97 -1.81
N CYS A 44 -7.57 -16.56 -1.95
CA CYS A 44 -8.57 -17.35 -2.66
C CYS A 44 -8.19 -17.51 -4.13
N PRO A 45 -8.49 -18.65 -4.75
CA PRO A 45 -8.31 -18.83 -6.19
C PRO A 45 -9.01 -17.73 -7.00
N GLY A 46 -8.29 -17.11 -7.93
CA GLY A 46 -8.80 -16.02 -8.75
C GLY A 46 -8.86 -14.64 -8.08
N CYS A 47 -8.31 -14.49 -6.89
CA CYS A 47 -8.21 -13.19 -6.22
C CYS A 47 -7.31 -12.23 -7.00
N GLY A 48 -7.74 -10.96 -7.14
CA GLY A 48 -6.97 -9.90 -7.81
C GLY A 48 -5.63 -9.58 -7.11
N ASP A 49 -5.50 -9.87 -5.83
CA ASP A 49 -4.28 -9.66 -5.06
C ASP A 49 -3.07 -10.40 -5.67
N TYR A 50 -3.28 -11.55 -6.33
CA TYR A 50 -2.22 -12.24 -7.08
C TYR A 50 -1.66 -11.40 -8.23
N ALA A 51 -2.53 -10.71 -8.97
CA ALA A 51 -2.10 -9.88 -10.09
C ALA A 51 -1.31 -8.66 -9.59
N VAL A 52 -1.78 -8.04 -8.51
CA VAL A 52 -1.10 -6.90 -7.89
C VAL A 52 0.25 -7.31 -7.30
N LEU A 53 0.33 -8.45 -6.61
CA LEU A 53 1.59 -8.98 -6.09
C LEU A 53 2.60 -9.22 -7.22
N ALA A 54 2.13 -9.87 -8.30
CA ALA A 54 3.00 -10.15 -9.45
C ALA A 54 3.52 -8.86 -10.12
N ALA A 55 2.69 -7.80 -10.19
CA ALA A 55 3.07 -6.50 -10.70
C ALA A 55 4.10 -5.82 -9.80
N VAL A 56 3.83 -5.77 -8.48
CA VAL A 56 4.77 -5.18 -7.50
C VAL A 56 6.12 -5.88 -7.55
N GLN A 57 6.16 -7.20 -7.48
CA GLN A 57 7.41 -7.97 -7.62
C GLN A 57 8.13 -7.70 -8.94
N GLY A 58 7.36 -7.38 -10.00
CA GLY A 58 7.89 -7.09 -11.32
C GLY A 58 8.56 -5.74 -11.44
N PHE A 59 8.00 -4.69 -10.83
CA PHE A 59 8.56 -3.33 -10.94
C PHE A 59 9.58 -2.98 -9.84
N LEU A 60 9.58 -3.67 -8.70
CA LEU A 60 10.52 -3.37 -7.61
C LEU A 60 12.00 -3.35 -8.06
N PRO A 61 12.48 -4.24 -8.95
CA PRO A 61 13.83 -4.14 -9.52
C PRO A 61 14.10 -2.81 -10.23
N ASP A 62 13.09 -2.24 -10.91
CA ASP A 62 13.24 -1.02 -11.70
C ASP A 62 13.39 0.24 -10.81
N LEU A 63 13.05 0.14 -9.52
CA LEU A 63 13.32 1.21 -8.55
C LEU A 63 14.83 1.39 -8.30
N GLY A 64 15.66 0.40 -8.63
CA GLY A 64 17.09 0.44 -8.39
C GLY A 64 17.49 0.47 -6.90
N LEU A 65 16.56 0.14 -6.01
CA LEU A 65 16.78 0.10 -4.56
C LEU A 65 17.09 -1.33 -4.12
N ARG A 66 18.00 -1.47 -3.16
CA ARG A 66 18.22 -2.76 -2.49
C ARG A 66 16.97 -3.14 -1.71
N ARG A 67 16.64 -4.44 -1.69
CA ARG A 67 15.46 -4.97 -0.98
C ARG A 67 15.47 -4.61 0.52
N GLU A 68 16.66 -4.47 1.12
CA GLU A 68 16.83 -4.05 2.51
C GLU A 68 16.45 -2.58 2.77
N ASN A 69 16.32 -1.77 1.71
CA ASN A 69 15.91 -0.37 1.81
C ASN A 69 14.43 -0.17 1.46
N ILE A 70 13.71 -1.25 1.21
CA ILE A 70 12.27 -1.23 0.93
C ILE A 70 11.53 -1.88 2.09
N VAL A 71 10.53 -1.20 2.63
CA VAL A 71 9.75 -1.69 3.77
C VAL A 71 8.26 -1.64 3.46
N PHE A 72 7.60 -2.78 3.56
CA PHE A 72 6.15 -2.87 3.46
C PHE A 72 5.50 -2.94 4.84
N VAL A 73 4.70 -1.93 5.18
CA VAL A 73 3.90 -1.87 6.41
C VAL A 73 2.45 -2.21 6.07
N SER A 74 1.91 -3.25 6.66
CA SER A 74 0.52 -3.65 6.40
C SER A 74 -0.39 -3.50 7.61
N GLY A 75 -1.67 -3.24 7.33
CA GLY A 75 -2.74 -3.31 8.32
C GLY A 75 -3.23 -4.75 8.53
N ILE A 76 -4.55 -4.93 8.56
CA ILE A 76 -5.19 -6.23 8.76
C ILE A 76 -6.16 -6.52 7.60
N GLY A 77 -6.20 -7.76 7.15
CA GLY A 77 -7.05 -8.26 6.08
C GLY A 77 -6.30 -9.09 5.06
N CYS A 78 -6.96 -9.47 3.96
CA CYS A 78 -6.36 -10.33 2.93
C CYS A 78 -5.16 -9.67 2.26
N SER A 79 -5.30 -8.41 1.81
CA SER A 79 -4.21 -7.64 1.21
C SER A 79 -3.04 -7.43 2.16
N SER A 80 -3.30 -7.35 3.46
CA SER A 80 -2.29 -7.14 4.50
C SER A 80 -1.33 -8.32 4.70
N ARG A 81 -1.57 -9.43 4.01
CA ARG A 81 -0.60 -10.55 3.92
C ARG A 81 0.57 -10.27 2.98
N PHE A 82 0.51 -9.18 2.23
CA PHE A 82 1.50 -8.80 1.23
C PHE A 82 2.96 -8.90 1.72
N PRO A 83 3.33 -8.42 2.92
CA PRO A 83 4.71 -8.52 3.41
C PRO A 83 5.23 -9.96 3.55
N TYR A 84 4.36 -10.97 3.71
CA TYR A 84 4.80 -12.38 3.72
C TYR A 84 5.33 -12.85 2.36
N TYR A 85 4.84 -12.24 1.28
CA TYR A 85 5.06 -12.72 -0.09
C TYR A 85 6.14 -11.92 -0.83
N LEU A 86 6.73 -10.92 -0.15
CA LEU A 86 7.83 -10.13 -0.65
C LEU A 86 9.11 -10.42 0.14
N ASP A 87 10.24 -10.53 -0.55
CA ASP A 87 11.56 -10.62 0.08
C ASP A 87 12.17 -9.21 0.25
N THR A 88 11.46 -8.39 1.03
CA THR A 88 11.86 -7.07 1.51
C THR A 88 11.71 -7.03 3.02
N TYR A 89 12.09 -5.93 3.68
CA TYR A 89 11.62 -5.75 5.05
C TYR A 89 10.11 -5.55 5.08
N GLY A 90 9.47 -6.12 6.10
CA GLY A 90 8.04 -6.06 6.27
C GLY A 90 7.62 -5.92 7.73
N MET A 91 6.47 -5.29 7.94
CA MET A 91 5.91 -5.07 9.26
C MET A 91 4.39 -5.22 9.18
N HIS A 92 3.85 -6.18 9.97
CA HIS A 92 2.42 -6.26 10.20
C HIS A 92 2.05 -5.36 11.38
N SER A 93 0.99 -4.58 11.22
CA SER A 93 0.54 -3.67 12.26
C SER A 93 -0.84 -4.05 12.80
N ILE A 94 -1.43 -3.19 13.61
CA ILE A 94 -2.79 -3.33 14.12
C ILE A 94 -3.78 -2.78 13.08
N HIS A 95 -5.01 -3.27 13.10
CA HIS A 95 -6.10 -2.89 12.21
C HIS A 95 -6.24 -1.37 12.07
N GLY A 96 -6.12 -0.88 10.84
CA GLY A 96 -6.20 0.52 10.46
C GLY A 96 -5.02 1.40 10.90
N ARG A 97 -3.90 0.83 11.37
CA ARG A 97 -2.77 1.62 11.92
C ARG A 97 -1.55 1.68 11.02
N ALA A 98 -1.54 0.96 9.91
CA ALA A 98 -0.41 0.95 9.00
C ALA A 98 0.03 2.35 8.53
N PRO A 99 -0.87 3.29 8.15
CA PRO A 99 -0.46 4.62 7.74
C PRO A 99 0.28 5.42 8.83
N SER A 100 -0.14 5.30 10.10
CA SER A 100 0.53 6.02 11.20
C SER A 100 1.87 5.40 11.59
N ILE A 101 1.98 4.07 11.56
CA ILE A 101 3.25 3.38 11.80
C ILE A 101 4.24 3.68 10.68
N ALA A 102 3.79 3.62 9.42
CA ALA A 102 4.60 3.99 8.26
C ALA A 102 5.05 5.46 8.31
N THR A 103 4.19 6.36 8.78
CA THR A 103 4.55 7.77 9.03
C THR A 103 5.71 7.88 10.00
N GLY A 104 5.64 7.17 11.13
CA GLY A 104 6.73 7.14 12.11
C GLY A 104 8.03 6.60 11.53
N LEU A 105 7.95 5.51 10.77
CA LEU A 105 9.10 4.91 10.10
C LEU A 105 9.74 5.87 9.09
N ALA A 106 8.94 6.42 8.17
CA ALA A 106 9.45 7.31 7.12
C ALA A 106 10.05 8.61 7.66
N THR A 107 9.53 9.13 8.78
CA THR A 107 10.09 10.33 9.42
C THR A 107 11.37 10.04 10.19
N SER A 108 11.51 8.85 10.77
CA SER A 108 12.73 8.45 11.50
C SER A 108 13.83 7.88 10.61
N ARG A 109 13.47 7.32 9.44
CA ARG A 109 14.37 6.71 8.46
C ARG A 109 14.03 7.20 7.04
N PRO A 110 14.42 8.45 6.71
CA PRO A 110 14.13 9.05 5.39
C PRO A 110 14.89 8.38 4.24
N ASP A 111 15.85 7.52 4.55
CA ASP A 111 16.62 6.71 3.62
C ASP A 111 15.87 5.45 3.13
N LEU A 112 14.72 5.12 3.72
CA LEU A 112 13.93 3.95 3.35
C LEU A 112 12.79 4.32 2.40
N SER A 113 12.52 3.41 1.45
CA SER A 113 11.30 3.42 0.63
C SER A 113 10.19 2.71 1.40
N VAL A 114 9.24 3.48 1.94
CA VAL A 114 8.19 2.96 2.83
C VAL A 114 6.87 2.83 2.08
N TRP A 115 6.33 1.64 2.07
CA TRP A 115 5.08 1.27 1.41
C TRP A 115 4.05 0.81 2.43
N VAL A 116 2.81 1.24 2.27
CA VAL A 116 1.67 0.77 3.07
C VAL A 116 0.79 -0.11 2.21
N VAL A 117 0.43 -1.28 2.73
CA VAL A 117 -0.60 -2.14 2.13
C VAL A 117 -1.79 -2.25 3.06
N THR A 118 -2.96 -1.89 2.57
CA THR A 118 -4.19 -1.86 3.36
C THR A 118 -5.41 -2.18 2.50
N GLY A 119 -6.43 -2.78 3.09
CA GLY A 119 -7.72 -2.99 2.45
C GLY A 119 -8.67 -1.81 2.67
N ASP A 120 -9.76 -1.76 1.91
CA ASP A 120 -10.80 -0.74 2.06
C ASP A 120 -11.43 -0.75 3.45
N GLY A 121 -11.75 -1.91 3.99
CA GLY A 121 -12.25 -2.04 5.36
C GLY A 121 -11.25 -1.62 6.42
N ASP A 122 -9.99 -1.93 6.21
CA ASP A 122 -8.89 -1.57 7.13
C ASP A 122 -8.63 -0.05 7.12
N ALA A 123 -8.50 0.53 5.94
CA ALA A 123 -8.11 1.93 5.77
C ALA A 123 -9.26 2.91 6.02
N LEU A 124 -10.49 2.58 5.59
CA LEU A 124 -11.61 3.53 5.54
C LEU A 124 -12.59 3.39 6.71
N SER A 125 -12.52 2.29 7.48
CA SER A 125 -13.28 2.12 8.71
C SER A 125 -12.45 2.64 9.89
N ILE A 126 -11.92 1.74 10.72
CA ILE A 126 -11.12 2.11 11.91
C ILE A 126 -9.84 2.90 11.56
N GLY A 127 -9.34 2.73 10.33
CA GLY A 127 -8.13 3.40 9.83
C GLY A 127 -8.36 4.80 9.27
N GLY A 128 -9.62 5.24 9.05
CA GLY A 128 -9.93 6.47 8.33
C GLY A 128 -9.20 7.71 8.84
N ASN A 129 -9.17 7.91 10.15
CA ASN A 129 -8.45 9.02 10.76
C ASN A 129 -6.93 8.95 10.49
N HIS A 130 -6.34 7.76 10.58
CA HIS A 130 -4.90 7.56 10.34
C HIS A 130 -4.53 7.77 8.87
N LEU A 131 -5.39 7.33 7.95
CA LEU A 131 -5.23 7.54 6.53
C LEU A 131 -5.28 9.05 6.19
N ILE A 132 -6.33 9.76 6.61
CA ILE A 132 -6.48 11.20 6.36
C ILE A 132 -5.27 11.97 6.88
N HIS A 133 -4.82 11.68 8.10
CA HIS A 133 -3.70 12.39 8.70
C HIS A 133 -2.35 12.04 8.05
N ALA A 134 -2.15 10.85 7.51
CA ALA A 134 -0.97 10.53 6.72
C ALA A 134 -0.96 11.29 5.38
N LEU A 135 -2.10 11.33 4.69
CA LEU A 135 -2.26 12.03 3.42
C LEU A 135 -2.02 13.54 3.57
N ARG A 136 -2.73 14.22 4.50
CA ARG A 136 -2.60 15.67 4.69
C ARG A 136 -1.22 16.12 5.18
N ARG A 137 -0.45 15.23 5.81
CA ARG A 137 0.95 15.51 6.19
C ARG A 137 1.93 15.33 5.04
N ASN A 138 1.48 14.71 3.98
CA ASN A 138 2.26 14.41 2.79
C ASN A 138 3.63 13.76 3.12
N VAL A 139 3.59 12.77 4.01
CA VAL A 139 4.78 12.01 4.39
C VAL A 139 5.24 11.17 3.19
N ASN A 140 6.54 11.01 3.03
CA ASN A 140 7.10 10.20 1.93
C ASN A 140 6.81 8.71 2.11
N ILE A 141 5.57 8.30 1.86
CA ILE A 141 5.08 6.92 1.86
C ILE A 141 4.21 6.68 0.64
N THR A 142 4.25 5.46 0.12
CA THR A 142 3.33 5.02 -0.93
C THR A 142 2.25 4.14 -0.33
N ILE A 143 0.97 4.45 -0.54
CA ILE A 143 -0.16 3.69 0.00
C ILE A 143 -0.85 2.91 -1.12
N LEU A 144 -0.79 1.59 -1.05
CA LEU A 144 -1.54 0.67 -1.90
C LEU A 144 -2.83 0.28 -1.18
N LEU A 145 -3.95 0.88 -1.59
CA LEU A 145 -5.27 0.59 -1.04
C LEU A 145 -6.00 -0.40 -1.96
N PHE A 146 -6.23 -1.60 -1.44
CA PHE A 146 -6.95 -2.68 -2.11
C PHE A 146 -8.43 -2.59 -1.80
N ASN A 147 -9.25 -2.31 -2.83
CA ASN A 147 -10.69 -2.19 -2.66
C ASN A 147 -11.41 -3.38 -3.29
N ASN A 148 -11.81 -4.33 -2.48
CA ASN A 148 -12.61 -5.49 -2.87
C ASN A 148 -14.07 -5.40 -2.38
N LYS A 149 -14.47 -4.31 -1.73
CA LYS A 149 -15.82 -4.04 -1.20
C LYS A 149 -16.31 -5.05 -0.16
N ILE A 150 -15.40 -5.70 0.59
CA ILE A 150 -15.78 -6.69 1.59
C ILE A 150 -14.67 -6.91 2.61
N TYR A 151 -15.04 -7.25 3.86
CA TYR A 151 -14.11 -7.85 4.82
C TYR A 151 -13.96 -9.34 4.51
N GLY A 152 -13.02 -9.70 3.62
CA GLY A 152 -12.85 -11.08 3.16
C GLY A 152 -12.28 -12.01 4.22
N LEU A 153 -11.25 -11.57 4.96
CA LEU A 153 -10.56 -12.37 5.97
C LEU A 153 -11.50 -12.85 7.09
N THR A 154 -12.46 -12.03 7.49
CA THR A 154 -13.44 -12.30 8.54
C THR A 154 -14.72 -12.97 8.02
N LYS A 155 -14.68 -13.49 6.79
CA LYS A 155 -15.74 -14.30 6.14
C LYS A 155 -16.94 -13.51 5.60
N GLY A 156 -16.73 -12.23 5.23
CA GLY A 156 -17.64 -11.56 4.29
C GLY A 156 -18.62 -10.55 4.90
N GLN A 157 -18.22 -9.78 5.90
CA GLN A 157 -18.97 -8.60 6.32
C GLN A 157 -18.87 -7.52 5.25
N TYR A 158 -19.91 -6.67 5.10
CA TYR A 158 -19.82 -5.52 4.23
C TYR A 158 -18.77 -4.52 4.74
N SER A 159 -18.06 -3.89 3.80
CA SER A 159 -17.04 -2.89 4.06
C SER A 159 -17.59 -1.47 3.83
N PRO A 160 -16.86 -0.41 4.19
CA PRO A 160 -17.27 0.96 3.92
C PRO A 160 -17.51 1.28 2.44
N THR A 161 -16.97 0.46 1.53
CA THR A 161 -17.15 0.65 0.07
C THR A 161 -18.15 -0.31 -0.56
N SER A 162 -18.79 -1.17 0.22
CA SER A 162 -19.82 -2.10 -0.26
C SER A 162 -21.01 -1.36 -0.84
N ASP A 163 -21.62 -1.93 -1.87
CA ASP A 163 -22.79 -1.34 -2.48
C ASP A 163 -24.00 -1.35 -1.50
N PRO A 164 -24.90 -0.37 -1.57
CA PRO A 164 -26.11 -0.34 -0.73
C PRO A 164 -26.93 -1.62 -0.92
N GLY A 165 -27.49 -2.13 0.16
CA GLY A 165 -28.29 -3.34 0.12
C GLY A 165 -27.48 -4.64 0.10
N THR A 166 -26.14 -4.58 0.24
CA THR A 166 -25.29 -5.78 0.32
C THR A 166 -25.69 -6.64 1.50
N ILE A 167 -26.20 -7.84 1.23
CA ILE A 167 -26.63 -8.81 2.23
C ILE A 167 -25.42 -9.64 2.68
N THR A 168 -25.21 -9.73 3.97
CA THR A 168 -24.17 -10.55 4.58
C THR A 168 -24.73 -11.31 5.79
N LYS A 169 -23.97 -12.26 6.33
CA LYS A 169 -24.39 -12.99 7.53
C LYS A 169 -24.62 -12.08 8.76
N SER A 170 -23.84 -11.00 8.85
CA SER A 170 -23.96 -10.01 9.94
C SER A 170 -24.96 -8.91 9.62
N SER A 171 -25.43 -8.79 8.39
CA SER A 171 -26.37 -7.77 7.93
C SER A 171 -27.42 -8.39 7.00
N PRO A 172 -28.31 -9.24 7.54
CA PRO A 172 -29.27 -9.99 6.73
C PRO A 172 -30.34 -9.09 6.06
N ALA A 173 -30.56 -7.89 6.56
CA ALA A 173 -31.45 -6.88 5.96
C ALA A 173 -30.75 -6.04 4.88
N GLY A 174 -29.49 -6.27 4.62
CA GLY A 174 -28.65 -5.48 3.72
C GLY A 174 -27.97 -4.30 4.39
N SER A 175 -26.93 -3.78 3.75
CA SER A 175 -26.22 -2.57 4.18
C SER A 175 -27.07 -1.33 3.86
N ILE A 176 -27.10 -0.36 4.77
CA ILE A 176 -27.81 0.91 4.61
C ILE A 176 -26.87 2.09 4.36
N ASP A 177 -25.58 1.88 4.50
CA ASP A 177 -24.57 2.91 4.37
C ASP A 177 -24.36 3.33 2.92
N THR A 178 -24.05 4.62 2.71
CA THR A 178 -23.58 5.11 1.42
C THR A 178 -22.13 4.70 1.21
N PRO A 179 -21.77 4.07 0.06
CA PRO A 179 -20.41 3.64 -0.21
C PRO A 179 -19.39 4.75 -0.13
N PHE A 180 -18.34 4.53 0.59
CA PHE A 180 -17.22 5.46 0.70
C PHE A 180 -16.42 5.49 -0.60
N ASN A 181 -16.09 6.68 -1.11
CA ASN A 181 -15.21 6.82 -2.28
C ASN A 181 -13.77 7.14 -1.81
N PRO A 182 -12.83 6.18 -1.89
CA PRO A 182 -11.47 6.39 -1.42
C PRO A 182 -10.70 7.45 -2.21
N VAL A 183 -11.00 7.59 -3.52
CA VAL A 183 -10.35 8.62 -4.36
C VAL A 183 -10.80 10.01 -3.92
N SER A 184 -12.11 10.22 -3.72
CA SER A 184 -12.64 11.51 -3.23
C SER A 184 -12.09 11.87 -1.86
N LEU A 185 -11.96 10.87 -0.96
CA LEU A 185 -11.33 11.08 0.34
C LEU A 185 -9.88 11.53 0.21
N ALA A 186 -9.10 10.84 -0.62
CA ALA A 186 -7.69 11.16 -0.80
C ALA A 186 -7.48 12.55 -1.40
N LEU A 187 -8.28 12.93 -2.39
CA LEU A 187 -8.28 14.28 -2.97
C LEU A 187 -8.73 15.33 -1.95
N GLY A 188 -9.78 15.06 -1.17
CA GLY A 188 -10.25 15.96 -0.11
C GLY A 188 -9.27 16.10 1.05
N ALA A 189 -8.41 15.12 1.28
CA ALA A 189 -7.29 15.19 2.22
C ALA A 189 -6.04 15.84 1.62
N GLU A 190 -6.13 16.37 0.41
CA GLU A 190 -5.04 17.08 -0.30
C GLU A 190 -3.81 16.20 -0.55
N ALA A 191 -4.02 14.91 -0.83
CA ALA A 191 -2.92 14.03 -1.21
C ALA A 191 -2.23 14.55 -2.47
N SER A 192 -0.90 14.58 -2.48
CA SER A 192 -0.09 15.11 -3.60
C SER A 192 -0.17 14.27 -4.86
N PHE A 193 -0.49 12.97 -4.72
CA PHE A 193 -0.66 12.04 -5.84
C PHE A 193 -1.77 11.04 -5.53
N VAL A 194 -2.71 10.86 -6.46
CA VAL A 194 -3.78 9.86 -6.38
C VAL A 194 -3.93 9.19 -7.73
N ALA A 195 -3.84 7.88 -7.75
CA ALA A 195 -4.06 7.05 -8.93
C ALA A 195 -5.02 5.91 -8.62
N ARG A 196 -5.71 5.39 -9.65
CA ARG A 196 -6.59 4.25 -9.54
C ARG A 196 -6.40 3.32 -10.72
N THR A 197 -6.30 2.04 -10.44
CA THR A 197 -6.24 0.99 -11.46
C THR A 197 -7.12 -0.21 -11.09
N ARG A 198 -7.14 -1.23 -11.92
CA ARG A 198 -7.81 -2.52 -11.68
C ARG A 198 -6.81 -3.65 -11.86
N ASP A 199 -6.97 -4.73 -11.11
CA ASP A 199 -6.18 -5.95 -11.17
C ASP A 199 -6.14 -6.58 -12.58
N SER A 200 -7.24 -6.42 -13.33
CA SER A 200 -7.36 -6.90 -14.72
C SER A 200 -6.65 -6.01 -15.77
N ALA A 201 -6.33 -4.77 -15.43
CA ALA A 201 -5.66 -3.81 -16.33
C ALA A 201 -4.14 -3.88 -16.19
N ARG A 202 -3.54 -5.02 -16.58
CA ARG A 202 -2.12 -5.34 -16.34
C ARG A 202 -1.15 -4.26 -16.81
N ALA A 203 -1.35 -3.70 -18.00
CA ALA A 203 -0.48 -2.66 -18.56
C ALA A 203 -0.56 -1.31 -17.82
N HIS A 204 -1.60 -1.10 -17.01
CA HIS A 204 -1.79 0.11 -16.20
C HIS A 204 -1.41 -0.13 -14.73
N LEU A 205 -1.20 -1.38 -14.35
CA LEU A 205 -0.88 -1.79 -12.99
C LEU A 205 0.63 -1.71 -12.68
N THR A 206 1.46 -1.67 -13.73
CA THR A 206 2.94 -1.60 -13.66
C THR A 206 3.50 -0.26 -14.10
#